data_303af87bcbcd4a1b1e32eba1dd964180
#
_entry.id   303af87bcbcd4a1b1e32eba1dd964180
#
_cell.length_a   1.000
_cell.length_b   1.000
_cell.length_c   1.000
_cell.angle_alpha   90.00
_cell.angle_beta   90.00
_cell.angle_gamma   90.00
#
_symmetry.space_group_name_H-M   'P 1'
#
loop_
_entity.id
_entity.type
_entity.pdbx_description
1 polymer ?
#
loop_
_entity_poly.entity_id
_entity_poly.type
_entity_poly.pdbx_seq_one_letter_code
_entity_poly.pdbx_strand_id
1 'polypeptide(L)'
;MLETATVEPGTPAMLAGFDHARLGHDHHIVFPDLTLRISQGERIALLGRSGVGKSTLLDALRAQLGDQGAWCPQANALVPVLSAYHNIYMGRLAHFSRWQNLINLLRPNRACWQEISALAETLGLDGLLRRQVDQLSGGQQQRVAIARALYQKRPVFIGDEPVASVDPRQGARLLELINERHHTCVVALHQRELALAHFDRIIGLDDGRIIIDAPAHELTPNDLDVLYAPD
;
A
#
# COMPACT_ATOMS: atom_id res chain seq x y z
N MET A 1 -37.54 21.52 5.44
CA MET A 1 -37.56 20.44 4.47
C MET A 1 -36.14 20.11 4.12
N LEU A 2 -35.63 19.02 4.65
CA LEU A 2 -34.29 18.51 4.30
C LEU A 2 -34.48 17.58 3.11
N GLU A 3 -33.96 17.97 1.96
CA GLU A 3 -33.92 17.14 0.77
C GLU A 3 -33.01 15.94 1.04
N THR A 4 -33.59 14.77 1.20
CA THR A 4 -32.88 13.49 1.20
C THR A 4 -32.43 13.21 -0.23
N ALA A 5 -31.11 13.39 -0.47
CA ALA A 5 -30.50 12.95 -1.71
C ALA A 5 -30.68 11.42 -1.83
N THR A 6 -31.49 11.00 -2.77
CA THR A 6 -31.67 9.61 -3.18
C THR A 6 -30.36 9.13 -3.80
N VAL A 7 -29.60 8.29 -3.07
CA VAL A 7 -28.46 7.55 -3.61
C VAL A 7 -29.01 6.50 -4.57
N GLU A 8 -28.68 6.61 -5.86
CA GLU A 8 -29.00 5.59 -6.84
C GLU A 8 -28.33 4.26 -6.47
N PRO A 9 -29.04 3.12 -6.53
CA PRO A 9 -28.47 1.82 -6.24
C PRO A 9 -27.51 1.43 -7.38
N GLY A 10 -26.19 1.49 -7.14
CA GLY A 10 -25.17 1.00 -8.08
C GLY A 10 -23.87 1.79 -8.14
N THR A 11 -23.79 3.01 -7.63
CA THR A 11 -22.53 3.77 -7.62
C THR A 11 -21.71 3.35 -6.39
N PRO A 12 -20.47 2.84 -6.56
CA PRO A 12 -19.60 2.50 -5.41
C PRO A 12 -19.40 3.72 -4.51
N ALA A 13 -19.52 3.50 -3.20
CA ALA A 13 -19.35 4.59 -2.24
C ALA A 13 -17.97 5.22 -2.38
N MET A 14 -17.91 6.55 -2.46
CA MET A 14 -16.65 7.29 -2.44
C MET A 14 -15.93 7.03 -1.11
N LEU A 15 -14.68 6.59 -1.18
CA LEU A 15 -13.87 6.24 -0.03
C LEU A 15 -12.93 7.38 0.37
N ALA A 16 -12.27 7.97 -0.61
CA ALA A 16 -11.37 9.11 -0.45
C ALA A 16 -11.34 9.94 -1.73
N GLY A 17 -10.93 11.20 -1.64
CA GLY A 17 -10.80 12.01 -2.85
C GLY A 17 -10.25 13.39 -2.59
N PHE A 18 -9.84 14.01 -3.68
CA PHE A 18 -9.33 15.36 -3.77
C PHE A 18 -10.15 16.12 -4.81
N ASP A 19 -10.48 17.36 -4.52
CA ASP A 19 -11.20 18.26 -5.42
C ASP A 19 -10.43 19.59 -5.44
N HIS A 20 -9.74 19.85 -6.55
CA HIS A 20 -8.83 21.00 -6.71
C HIS A 20 -7.85 21.18 -5.55
N ALA A 21 -7.34 20.07 -5.01
CA ALA A 21 -6.49 20.07 -3.83
C ALA A 21 -5.03 20.40 -4.17
N ARG A 22 -4.38 21.15 -3.27
CA ARG A 22 -2.94 21.38 -3.33
C ARG A 22 -2.24 20.43 -2.36
N LEU A 23 -1.36 19.59 -2.87
CA LEU A 23 -0.59 18.64 -2.06
C LEU A 23 0.91 18.91 -2.16
N GLY A 24 1.60 18.74 -1.05
CA GLY A 24 3.05 18.89 -0.97
C GLY A 24 3.56 18.72 0.44
N HIS A 25 4.86 18.87 0.62
CA HIS A 25 5.54 18.82 1.92
C HIS A 25 6.25 20.14 2.20
N ASP A 26 6.15 20.64 3.43
CA ASP A 26 6.74 21.88 3.90
C ASP A 26 6.36 23.07 2.99
N HIS A 27 7.31 23.58 2.20
CA HIS A 27 7.10 24.70 1.28
C HIS A 27 7.11 24.26 -0.19
N HIS A 28 7.24 22.96 -0.47
CA HIS A 28 7.28 22.43 -1.83
C HIS A 28 5.92 21.83 -2.22
N ILE A 29 5.26 22.48 -3.21
CA ILE A 29 4.01 21.98 -3.77
C ILE A 29 4.35 20.97 -4.86
N VAL A 30 3.87 19.74 -4.68
CA VAL A 30 4.02 18.65 -5.64
C VAL A 30 2.84 18.63 -6.60
N PHE A 31 1.62 18.75 -6.09
CA PHE A 31 0.40 18.85 -6.89
C PHE A 31 -0.23 20.23 -6.67
N PRO A 32 -0.16 21.14 -7.66
CA PRO A 32 -0.76 22.45 -7.54
C PRO A 32 -2.29 22.42 -7.63
N ASP A 33 -2.85 21.43 -8.33
CA ASP A 33 -4.29 21.25 -8.56
C ASP A 33 -4.58 19.80 -8.84
N LEU A 34 -5.00 19.05 -7.81
CA LEU A 34 -5.30 17.63 -7.90
C LEU A 34 -6.79 17.38 -7.74
N THR A 35 -7.39 16.76 -8.74
CA THR A 35 -8.74 16.19 -8.65
C THR A 35 -8.65 14.70 -8.87
N LEU A 36 -9.05 13.92 -7.85
CA LEU A 36 -9.04 12.46 -7.86
C LEU A 36 -10.13 11.92 -6.96
N ARG A 37 -10.83 10.88 -7.39
CA ARG A 37 -11.81 10.14 -6.59
C ARG A 37 -11.42 8.68 -6.53
N ILE A 38 -11.51 8.10 -5.35
CA ILE A 38 -11.27 6.69 -5.08
C ILE A 38 -12.53 6.13 -4.45
N SER A 39 -13.06 5.08 -5.07
CA SER A 39 -14.28 4.41 -4.63
C SER A 39 -13.96 3.09 -3.91
N GLN A 40 -14.88 2.64 -3.10
CA GLN A 40 -14.78 1.33 -2.47
C GLN A 40 -14.78 0.23 -3.54
N GLY A 41 -13.88 -0.74 -3.40
CA GLY A 41 -13.76 -1.85 -4.34
C GLY A 41 -12.76 -1.62 -5.48
N GLU A 42 -12.22 -0.40 -5.66
CA GLU A 42 -11.23 -0.14 -6.71
C GLU A 42 -9.84 -0.66 -6.33
N ARG A 43 -9.17 -1.26 -7.31
CA ARG A 43 -7.75 -1.61 -7.26
C ARG A 43 -6.99 -0.70 -8.20
N ILE A 44 -6.22 0.23 -7.64
CA ILE A 44 -5.58 1.32 -8.37
C ILE A 44 -4.07 1.15 -8.30
N ALA A 45 -3.40 1.16 -9.45
CA ALA A 45 -1.95 1.30 -9.53
C ALA A 45 -1.57 2.75 -9.87
N LEU A 46 -0.66 3.33 -9.09
CA LEU A 46 -0.05 4.62 -9.36
C LEU A 46 1.28 4.40 -10.09
N LEU A 47 1.40 4.95 -11.28
CA LEU A 47 2.60 4.87 -12.12
C LEU A 47 3.20 6.25 -12.38
N GLY A 48 4.48 6.27 -12.73
CA GLY A 48 5.24 7.48 -13.03
C GLY A 48 6.68 7.40 -12.55
N ARG A 49 7.51 8.34 -12.99
CA ARG A 49 8.94 8.44 -12.64
C ARG A 49 9.17 8.58 -11.14
N SER A 50 10.38 8.26 -10.69
CA SER A 50 10.76 8.54 -9.29
C SER A 50 10.70 10.06 -9.03
N GLY A 51 10.17 10.44 -7.86
CA GLY A 51 10.04 11.85 -7.48
C GLY A 51 8.81 12.58 -8.02
N VAL A 52 7.96 11.96 -8.86
CA VAL A 52 6.78 12.62 -9.47
C VAL A 52 5.64 12.89 -8.49
N GLY A 53 5.75 12.43 -7.23
CA GLY A 53 4.75 12.68 -6.18
C GLY A 53 3.89 11.47 -5.78
N LYS A 54 4.20 10.24 -6.24
CA LYS A 54 3.44 9.04 -5.83
C LYS A 54 3.33 8.91 -4.32
N SER A 55 4.44 8.99 -3.60
CA SER A 55 4.47 8.90 -2.13
C SER A 55 3.70 10.05 -1.47
N THR A 56 3.78 11.27 -2.00
CA THR A 56 3.01 12.42 -1.51
C THR A 56 1.51 12.19 -1.63
N LEU A 57 1.07 11.62 -2.76
CA LEU A 57 -0.34 11.26 -2.96
C LEU A 57 -0.78 10.14 -2.02
N LEU A 58 0.05 9.09 -1.85
CA LEU A 58 -0.24 7.99 -0.91
C LEU A 58 -0.31 8.46 0.54
N ASP A 59 0.58 9.37 0.97
CA ASP A 59 0.55 9.94 2.31
C ASP A 59 -0.72 10.78 2.55
N ALA A 60 -1.14 11.57 1.57
CA ALA A 60 -2.37 12.34 1.63
C ALA A 60 -3.61 11.43 1.70
N LEU A 61 -3.65 10.35 0.91
CA LEU A 61 -4.70 9.32 0.98
C LEU A 61 -4.72 8.63 2.33
N ARG A 62 -3.55 8.26 2.85
CA ARG A 62 -3.40 7.67 4.18
C ARG A 62 -3.96 8.58 5.27
N ALA A 63 -3.70 9.89 5.18
CA ALA A 63 -4.22 10.87 6.14
C ALA A 63 -5.77 10.94 6.10
N GLN A 64 -6.38 10.88 4.91
CA GLN A 64 -7.84 10.87 4.76
C GLN A 64 -8.46 9.56 5.26
N LEU A 65 -7.85 8.41 4.95
CA LEU A 65 -8.36 7.09 5.29
C LEU A 65 -8.18 6.74 6.78
N GLY A 66 -7.20 7.34 7.46
CA GLY A 66 -6.95 7.13 8.88
C GLY A 66 -6.90 5.65 9.25
N ASP A 67 -7.81 5.23 10.13
CA ASP A 67 -7.87 3.85 10.60
C ASP A 67 -8.41 2.83 9.59
N GLN A 68 -8.88 3.25 8.42
CA GLN A 68 -9.32 2.33 7.38
C GLN A 68 -8.15 1.84 6.49
N GLY A 69 -7.02 2.57 6.46
CA GLY A 69 -5.88 2.28 5.60
C GLY A 69 -4.84 1.36 6.26
N ALA A 70 -4.57 0.19 5.68
CA ALA A 70 -3.38 -0.61 5.98
C ALA A 70 -2.19 -0.04 5.20
N TRP A 71 -1.21 0.50 5.90
CA TRP A 71 -0.07 1.17 5.29
C TRP A 71 1.13 0.24 5.14
N CYS A 72 1.62 0.10 3.91
CA CYS A 72 2.88 -0.54 3.57
C CYS A 72 3.83 0.52 2.97
N PRO A 73 4.69 1.12 3.78
CA PRO A 73 5.68 2.07 3.29
C PRO A 73 6.77 1.37 2.49
N GLN A 74 7.54 2.13 1.72
CA GLN A 74 8.76 1.65 1.09
C GLN A 74 9.67 0.94 2.12
N ALA A 75 10.48 -0.04 1.69
CA ALA A 75 11.13 -1.05 2.54
C ALA A 75 11.90 -0.57 3.78
N ASN A 76 12.31 0.69 3.84
CA ASN A 76 13.16 1.22 4.91
C ASN A 76 12.45 1.53 6.25
N ALA A 77 11.16 1.24 6.37
CA ALA A 77 10.39 1.54 7.58
C ALA A 77 10.36 0.40 8.62
N LEU A 78 11.14 -0.66 8.43
CA LEU A 78 11.32 -1.72 9.42
C LEU A 78 12.36 -1.30 10.46
N VAL A 79 12.22 -1.82 11.69
CA VAL A 79 13.20 -1.63 12.76
C VAL A 79 14.25 -2.73 12.66
N PRO A 80 15.51 -2.43 12.24
CA PRO A 80 16.50 -3.45 11.87
C PRO A 80 16.85 -4.41 13.00
N VAL A 81 17.02 -3.88 14.21
CA VAL A 81 17.43 -4.64 15.41
C VAL A 81 16.31 -5.51 16.02
N LEU A 82 15.06 -5.33 15.58
CA LEU A 82 13.94 -6.15 16.01
C LEU A 82 13.76 -7.35 15.09
N SER A 83 13.24 -8.45 15.64
CA SER A 83 12.92 -9.63 14.84
C SER A 83 11.79 -9.36 13.83
N ALA A 84 11.70 -10.20 12.80
CA ALA A 84 10.61 -10.16 11.84
C ALA A 84 9.23 -10.24 12.55
N TYR A 85 9.09 -11.10 13.57
CA TYR A 85 7.89 -11.18 14.39
C TYR A 85 7.51 -9.82 15.00
N HIS A 86 8.45 -9.14 15.65
CA HIS A 86 8.16 -7.88 16.31
C HIS A 86 7.81 -6.78 15.30
N ASN A 87 8.50 -6.75 14.14
CA ASN A 87 8.16 -5.83 13.06
C ASN A 87 6.74 -6.05 12.54
N ILE A 88 6.31 -7.29 12.35
CA ILE A 88 4.93 -7.62 11.94
C ILE A 88 3.94 -7.24 13.04
N TYR A 89 4.23 -7.59 14.30
CA TYR A 89 3.40 -7.26 15.45
C TYR A 89 3.14 -5.76 15.59
N MET A 90 4.12 -4.93 15.23
CA MET A 90 3.99 -3.46 15.24
C MET A 90 2.81 -2.96 14.38
N GLY A 91 2.35 -3.72 13.41
CA GLY A 91 1.16 -3.38 12.61
C GLY A 91 -0.10 -3.17 13.45
N ARG A 92 -0.17 -3.76 14.66
CA ARG A 92 -1.34 -3.67 15.54
C ARG A 92 -1.03 -3.17 16.95
N LEU A 93 0.05 -2.43 17.15
CA LEU A 93 0.42 -1.91 18.48
C LEU A 93 -0.71 -1.12 19.15
N ALA A 94 -1.46 -0.34 18.41
CA ALA A 94 -2.57 0.46 18.92
C ALA A 94 -3.75 -0.38 19.45
N HIS A 95 -3.86 -1.67 19.06
CA HIS A 95 -4.91 -2.57 19.51
C HIS A 95 -4.63 -3.19 20.89
N PHE A 96 -3.41 -3.05 21.37
CA PHE A 96 -2.98 -3.64 22.63
C PHE A 96 -2.58 -2.57 23.65
N SER A 97 -2.78 -2.84 24.93
CA SER A 97 -2.32 -1.95 25.98
C SER A 97 -0.78 -1.86 26.00
N ARG A 98 -0.25 -0.77 26.59
CA ARG A 98 1.20 -0.58 26.73
C ARG A 98 1.86 -1.74 27.47
N TRP A 99 1.20 -2.29 28.49
CA TRP A 99 1.69 -3.44 29.25
C TRP A 99 1.72 -4.73 28.42
N GLN A 100 0.67 -4.97 27.62
CA GLN A 100 0.65 -6.11 26.70
C GLN A 100 1.75 -6.01 25.66
N ASN A 101 1.98 -4.83 25.10
CA ASN A 101 3.06 -4.58 24.16
C ASN A 101 4.45 -4.83 24.79
N LEU A 102 4.67 -4.35 26.03
CA LEU A 102 5.93 -4.57 26.74
C LEU A 102 6.17 -6.05 27.04
N ILE A 103 5.15 -6.75 27.52
CA ILE A 103 5.24 -8.20 27.78
C ILE A 103 5.50 -8.95 26.48
N ASN A 104 4.82 -8.58 25.37
CA ASN A 104 4.99 -9.23 24.07
C ASN A 104 6.40 -9.04 23.50
N LEU A 105 7.08 -7.94 23.81
CA LEU A 105 8.46 -7.71 23.42
C LEU A 105 9.42 -8.75 24.01
N LEU A 106 9.17 -9.15 25.29
CA LEU A 106 10.01 -10.12 25.98
C LEU A 106 9.53 -11.56 25.77
N ARG A 107 8.22 -11.75 25.72
CA ARG A 107 7.57 -13.05 25.55
C ARG A 107 6.38 -12.93 24.61
N PRO A 108 6.52 -13.32 23.35
CA PRO A 108 5.44 -13.28 22.37
C PRO A 108 4.16 -13.93 22.85
N ASN A 109 3.04 -13.22 22.73
CA ASN A 109 1.73 -13.75 23.04
C ASN A 109 1.40 -14.92 22.09
N ARG A 110 0.92 -16.03 22.65
CA ARG A 110 0.67 -17.25 21.87
C ARG A 110 -0.31 -17.06 20.70
N ALA A 111 -1.38 -16.31 20.92
CA ALA A 111 -2.37 -16.04 19.86
C ALA A 111 -1.77 -15.17 18.74
N CYS A 112 -1.05 -14.08 19.11
CA CYS A 112 -0.37 -13.24 18.13
C CYS A 112 0.71 -14.01 17.37
N TRP A 113 1.46 -14.87 18.07
CA TRP A 113 2.47 -15.71 17.43
C TRP A 113 1.86 -16.65 16.39
N GLN A 114 0.78 -17.35 16.73
CA GLN A 114 0.10 -18.25 15.81
C GLN A 114 -0.44 -17.51 14.58
N GLU A 115 -1.06 -16.36 14.77
CA GLU A 115 -1.59 -15.55 13.68
C GLU A 115 -0.49 -15.01 12.76
N ILE A 116 0.58 -14.47 13.35
CA ILE A 116 1.73 -13.97 12.59
C ILE A 116 2.46 -15.11 11.90
N SER A 117 2.57 -16.30 12.53
CA SER A 117 3.18 -17.47 11.90
C SER A 117 2.40 -17.94 10.66
N ALA A 118 1.09 -18.02 10.73
CA ALA A 118 0.26 -18.36 9.58
C ALA A 118 0.39 -17.33 8.44
N LEU A 119 0.45 -16.04 8.78
CA LEU A 119 0.69 -14.99 7.79
C LEU A 119 2.10 -15.09 7.19
N ALA A 120 3.12 -15.35 8.00
CA ALA A 120 4.49 -15.52 7.56
C ALA A 120 4.65 -16.72 6.61
N GLU A 121 3.96 -17.81 6.87
CA GLU A 121 3.91 -19.00 6.00
C GLU A 121 3.40 -18.63 4.61
N THR A 122 2.29 -17.89 4.50
CA THR A 122 1.74 -17.46 3.19
C THR A 122 2.70 -16.55 2.42
N LEU A 123 3.64 -15.89 3.11
CA LEU A 123 4.63 -14.98 2.53
C LEU A 123 6.02 -15.64 2.35
N GLY A 124 6.17 -16.94 2.63
CA GLY A 124 7.45 -17.64 2.55
C GLY A 124 8.50 -17.08 3.50
N LEU A 125 8.09 -16.73 4.72
CA LEU A 125 8.94 -16.28 5.82
C LEU A 125 9.10 -17.37 6.91
N ASP A 126 8.86 -18.64 6.55
CA ASP A 126 8.97 -19.77 7.46
C ASP A 126 10.35 -19.82 8.12
N GLY A 127 10.36 -20.04 9.43
CA GLY A 127 11.59 -20.11 10.22
C GLY A 127 12.35 -18.79 10.38
N LEU A 128 11.87 -17.68 9.79
CA LEU A 128 12.54 -16.38 9.83
C LEU A 128 12.01 -15.45 10.91
N LEU A 129 10.87 -15.74 11.51
CA LEU A 129 10.20 -14.84 12.47
C LEU A 129 11.06 -14.41 13.65
N ARG A 130 12.01 -15.24 14.08
CA ARG A 130 12.94 -14.93 15.18
C ARG A 130 14.21 -14.20 14.76
N ARG A 131 14.49 -14.12 13.44
CA ARG A 131 15.68 -13.41 12.93
C ARG A 131 15.44 -11.91 12.99
N GLN A 132 16.50 -11.17 13.30
CA GLN A 132 16.52 -9.72 13.18
C GLN A 132 16.38 -9.31 11.71
N VAL A 133 15.73 -8.17 11.48
CA VAL A 133 15.42 -7.72 10.11
C VAL A 133 16.69 -7.40 9.32
N ASP A 134 17.73 -6.87 9.96
CA ASP A 134 19.04 -6.61 9.35
C ASP A 134 19.77 -7.88 8.85
N GLN A 135 19.38 -9.06 9.35
CA GLN A 135 19.91 -10.37 8.91
C GLN A 135 19.11 -10.97 7.74
N LEU A 136 18.06 -10.29 7.28
CA LEU A 136 17.19 -10.73 6.19
C LEU A 136 17.64 -10.13 4.87
N SER A 137 17.47 -10.88 3.78
CA SER A 137 17.64 -10.33 2.43
C SER A 137 16.62 -9.24 2.14
N GLY A 138 16.89 -8.33 1.17
CA GLY A 138 15.97 -7.26 0.79
C GLY A 138 14.56 -7.75 0.45
N GLY A 139 14.44 -8.84 -0.31
CA GLY A 139 13.14 -9.46 -0.61
C GLY A 139 12.45 -10.07 0.63
N GLN A 140 13.21 -10.58 1.62
CA GLN A 140 12.63 -11.03 2.89
C GLN A 140 12.14 -9.85 3.72
N GLN A 141 12.91 -8.77 3.79
CA GLN A 141 12.50 -7.52 4.45
C GLN A 141 11.23 -6.95 3.83
N GLN A 142 11.16 -6.93 2.51
CA GLN A 142 9.96 -6.50 1.78
C GLN A 142 8.72 -7.32 2.18
N ARG A 143 8.85 -8.64 2.25
CA ARG A 143 7.76 -9.53 2.69
C ARG A 143 7.39 -9.30 4.16
N VAL A 144 8.32 -8.97 5.03
CA VAL A 144 8.04 -8.57 6.42
C VAL A 144 7.25 -7.25 6.45
N ALA A 145 7.58 -6.28 5.59
CA ALA A 145 6.83 -5.02 5.49
C ALA A 145 5.38 -5.25 5.02
N ILE A 146 5.20 -6.10 4.00
CA ILE A 146 3.86 -6.52 3.54
C ILE A 146 3.12 -7.25 4.67
N ALA A 147 3.76 -8.21 5.36
CA ALA A 147 3.17 -8.92 6.49
C ALA A 147 2.70 -7.96 7.59
N ARG A 148 3.50 -6.93 7.90
CA ARG A 148 3.13 -5.89 8.86
C ARG A 148 1.89 -5.10 8.42
N ALA A 149 1.78 -4.76 7.13
CA ALA A 149 0.62 -4.08 6.59
C ALA A 149 -0.62 -4.98 6.64
N LEU A 150 -0.53 -6.22 6.18
CA LEU A 150 -1.63 -7.19 6.23
C LEU A 150 -2.09 -7.49 7.66
N TYR A 151 -1.15 -7.51 8.62
CA TYR A 151 -1.47 -7.73 10.04
C TYR A 151 -2.26 -6.58 10.67
N GLN A 152 -2.31 -5.38 10.05
CA GLN A 152 -3.16 -4.27 10.49
C GLN A 152 -4.66 -4.62 10.38
N LYS A 153 -5.06 -5.54 9.52
CA LYS A 153 -6.46 -5.99 9.29
C LYS A 153 -7.41 -4.83 8.99
N ARG A 154 -7.00 -3.94 8.14
CA ARG A 154 -7.78 -2.78 7.70
C ARG A 154 -8.39 -3.02 6.32
N PRO A 155 -9.53 -2.40 5.97
CA PRO A 155 -10.25 -2.71 4.73
C PRO A 155 -9.54 -2.25 3.45
N VAL A 156 -8.70 -1.20 3.53
CA VAL A 156 -8.02 -0.59 2.37
C VAL A 156 -6.53 -0.83 2.47
N PHE A 157 -5.90 -1.30 1.41
CA PHE A 157 -4.43 -1.42 1.35
C PHE A 157 -3.84 -0.22 0.62
N ILE A 158 -2.84 0.42 1.24
CA ILE A 158 -2.06 1.50 0.64
C ILE A 158 -0.60 1.06 0.65
N GLY A 159 0.02 0.97 -0.53
CA GLY A 159 1.39 0.49 -0.66
C GLY A 159 2.28 1.40 -1.48
N ASP A 160 3.44 1.77 -0.92
CA ASP A 160 4.46 2.50 -1.65
C ASP A 160 5.56 1.52 -2.07
N GLU A 161 5.52 1.10 -3.33
CA GLU A 161 6.43 0.15 -3.96
C GLU A 161 6.60 -1.19 -3.19
N PRO A 162 5.50 -1.85 -2.79
CA PRO A 162 5.56 -3.00 -1.90
C PRO A 162 6.28 -4.22 -2.50
N VAL A 163 6.58 -4.22 -3.79
CA VAL A 163 7.23 -5.34 -4.50
C VAL A 163 8.52 -4.95 -5.24
N ALA A 164 9.13 -3.79 -4.89
CA ALA A 164 10.29 -3.27 -5.60
C ALA A 164 11.55 -4.16 -5.49
N SER A 165 11.73 -4.85 -4.36
CA SER A 165 12.94 -5.63 -4.04
C SER A 165 12.81 -7.14 -4.27
N VAL A 166 11.79 -7.57 -5.01
CA VAL A 166 11.56 -8.98 -5.32
C VAL A 166 11.53 -9.22 -6.83
N ASP A 167 11.79 -10.46 -7.25
CA ASP A 167 11.67 -10.80 -8.67
C ASP A 167 10.22 -10.68 -9.17
N PRO A 168 9.99 -10.47 -10.49
CA PRO A 168 8.65 -10.22 -11.02
C PRO A 168 7.63 -11.32 -10.72
N ARG A 169 8.04 -12.60 -10.71
CA ARG A 169 7.12 -13.71 -10.40
C ARG A 169 6.69 -13.69 -8.94
N GLN A 170 7.62 -13.39 -8.05
CA GLN A 170 7.32 -13.24 -6.62
C GLN A 170 6.49 -11.98 -6.39
N GLY A 171 6.79 -10.88 -7.07
CA GLY A 171 6.00 -9.65 -7.05
C GLY A 171 4.54 -9.89 -7.42
N ALA A 172 4.28 -10.62 -8.50
CA ALA A 172 2.94 -11.01 -8.94
C ALA A 172 2.17 -11.75 -7.83
N ARG A 173 2.77 -12.78 -7.24
CA ARG A 173 2.14 -13.56 -6.13
C ARG A 173 1.84 -12.70 -4.89
N LEU A 174 2.72 -11.75 -4.57
CA LEU A 174 2.50 -10.85 -3.44
C LEU A 174 1.36 -9.87 -3.71
N LEU A 175 1.23 -9.35 -4.96
CA LEU A 175 0.12 -8.49 -5.36
C LEU A 175 -1.20 -9.28 -5.38
N GLU A 176 -1.21 -10.52 -5.87
CA GLU A 176 -2.37 -11.41 -5.79
C GLU A 176 -2.83 -11.57 -4.34
N LEU A 177 -1.92 -11.90 -3.42
CA LEU A 177 -2.24 -12.04 -1.99
C LEU A 177 -2.79 -10.75 -1.37
N ILE A 178 -2.26 -9.58 -1.74
CA ILE A 178 -2.77 -8.28 -1.29
C ILE A 178 -4.20 -8.09 -1.81
N ASN A 179 -4.45 -8.36 -3.09
CA ASN A 179 -5.74 -8.19 -3.75
C ASN A 179 -6.80 -9.20 -3.25
N GLU A 180 -6.39 -10.40 -2.85
CA GLU A 180 -7.29 -11.37 -2.21
C GLU A 180 -7.76 -10.93 -0.82
N ARG A 181 -6.90 -10.23 -0.09
CA ARG A 181 -7.16 -9.79 1.29
C ARG A 181 -7.81 -8.41 1.40
N HIS A 182 -7.73 -7.60 0.34
CA HIS A 182 -8.27 -6.25 0.31
C HIS A 182 -9.04 -6.02 -1.00
N HIS A 183 -10.29 -5.65 -0.88
CA HIS A 183 -11.10 -5.28 -2.05
C HIS A 183 -10.72 -3.91 -2.62
N THR A 184 -10.19 -3.02 -1.79
CA THR A 184 -9.72 -1.70 -2.20
C THR A 184 -8.21 -1.61 -1.97
N CYS A 185 -7.47 -1.30 -3.02
CA CYS A 185 -6.01 -1.17 -2.99
C CYS A 185 -5.57 0.07 -3.76
N VAL A 186 -4.62 0.83 -3.21
CA VAL A 186 -3.92 1.90 -3.92
C VAL A 186 -2.42 1.66 -3.76
N VAL A 187 -1.75 1.34 -4.86
CA VAL A 187 -0.36 0.87 -4.82
C VAL A 187 0.50 1.61 -5.85
N ALA A 188 1.58 2.25 -5.39
CA ALA A 188 2.60 2.77 -6.30
C ALA A 188 3.48 1.63 -6.80
N LEU A 189 3.72 1.59 -8.10
CA LEU A 189 4.55 0.60 -8.77
C LEU A 189 5.48 1.26 -9.79
N HIS A 190 6.58 0.56 -10.13
CA HIS A 190 7.43 0.89 -11.27
C HIS A 190 7.25 -0.07 -12.46
N GLN A 191 6.78 -1.28 -12.18
CA GLN A 191 6.64 -2.36 -13.18
C GLN A 191 5.27 -2.25 -13.83
N ARG A 192 5.23 -1.76 -15.07
CA ARG A 192 4.01 -1.53 -15.86
C ARG A 192 3.21 -2.81 -16.07
N GLU A 193 3.90 -3.89 -16.36
CA GLU A 193 3.29 -5.20 -16.63
C GLU A 193 2.56 -5.72 -15.38
N LEU A 194 3.14 -5.55 -14.20
CA LEU A 194 2.47 -5.93 -12.94
C LEU A 194 1.27 -5.02 -12.65
N ALA A 195 1.37 -3.73 -12.95
CA ALA A 195 0.25 -2.81 -12.78
C ALA A 195 -0.94 -3.21 -13.66
N LEU A 196 -0.71 -3.43 -14.96
CA LEU A 196 -1.74 -3.82 -15.92
C LEU A 196 -2.35 -5.20 -15.61
N ALA A 197 -1.55 -6.14 -15.07
CA ALA A 197 -2.00 -7.50 -14.79
C ALA A 197 -2.79 -7.65 -13.49
N HIS A 198 -2.58 -6.78 -12.50
CA HIS A 198 -3.10 -6.99 -11.13
C HIS A 198 -4.02 -5.88 -10.62
N PHE A 199 -4.23 -4.80 -11.39
CA PHE A 199 -5.05 -3.66 -10.99
C PHE A 199 -6.14 -3.37 -12.02
N ASP A 200 -7.24 -2.77 -11.57
CA ASP A 200 -8.39 -2.48 -12.42
C ASP A 200 -8.30 -1.10 -13.08
N ARG A 201 -7.58 -0.15 -12.42
CA ARG A 201 -7.44 1.24 -12.85
C ARG A 201 -6.00 1.69 -12.71
N ILE A 202 -5.50 2.37 -13.72
CA ILE A 202 -4.15 2.94 -13.75
C ILE A 202 -4.25 4.46 -13.65
N ILE A 203 -3.52 5.02 -12.70
CA ILE A 203 -3.31 6.46 -12.57
C ILE A 203 -1.84 6.75 -12.87
N GLY A 204 -1.60 7.42 -13.98
CA GLY A 204 -0.27 7.86 -14.40
C GLY A 204 -0.02 9.29 -13.99
N LEU A 205 1.08 9.51 -13.26
CA LEU A 205 1.49 10.80 -12.73
C LEU A 205 2.71 11.32 -13.48
N ASP A 206 2.67 12.61 -13.86
CA ASP A 206 3.80 13.32 -14.39
C ASP A 206 3.70 14.82 -14.01
N ASP A 207 4.83 15.44 -13.69
CA ASP A 207 4.97 16.85 -13.32
C ASP A 207 3.84 17.38 -12.43
N GLY A 208 3.51 16.64 -11.34
CA GLY A 208 2.47 17.04 -10.37
C GLY A 208 1.04 17.02 -10.92
N ARG A 209 0.80 16.23 -11.98
CA ARG A 209 -0.51 16.07 -12.62
C ARG A 209 -0.85 14.61 -12.86
N ILE A 210 -2.14 14.32 -12.94
CA ILE A 210 -2.63 13.07 -13.49
C ILE A 210 -2.70 13.22 -14.99
N ILE A 211 -1.93 12.43 -15.74
CA ILE A 211 -1.93 12.44 -17.21
C ILE A 211 -2.57 11.19 -17.80
N ILE A 212 -2.71 10.12 -16.98
CA ILE A 212 -3.46 8.92 -17.32
C ILE A 212 -4.40 8.62 -16.13
N ASP A 213 -5.67 8.40 -16.44
CA ASP A 213 -6.66 7.86 -15.49
C ASP A 213 -7.64 7.01 -16.29
N ALA A 214 -7.35 5.69 -16.37
CA ALA A 214 -8.07 4.79 -17.25
C ALA A 214 -8.14 3.36 -16.67
N PRO A 215 -9.15 2.56 -17.08
CA PRO A 215 -9.20 1.14 -16.80
C PRO A 215 -7.95 0.42 -17.34
N ALA A 216 -7.37 -0.49 -16.55
CA ALA A 216 -6.15 -1.20 -16.94
C ALA A 216 -6.32 -2.01 -18.25
N HIS A 217 -7.51 -2.56 -18.48
CA HIS A 217 -7.81 -3.37 -19.66
C HIS A 217 -7.90 -2.57 -20.99
N GLU A 218 -7.97 -1.25 -20.90
CA GLU A 218 -7.95 -0.35 -22.06
C GLU A 218 -6.53 0.11 -22.43
N LEU A 219 -5.53 -0.21 -21.59
CA LEU A 219 -4.15 0.25 -21.75
C LEU A 219 -3.21 -0.89 -22.15
N THR A 220 -2.22 -0.54 -22.93
CA THR A 220 -1.07 -1.40 -23.24
C THR A 220 0.20 -0.86 -22.56
N PRO A 221 1.29 -1.64 -22.45
CA PRO A 221 2.56 -1.12 -21.94
C PRO A 221 3.08 0.09 -22.70
N ASN A 222 2.81 0.18 -24.01
CA ASN A 222 3.25 1.30 -24.87
C ASN A 222 2.51 2.61 -24.53
N ASP A 223 1.24 2.53 -24.14
CA ASP A 223 0.47 3.72 -23.73
C ASP A 223 1.06 4.35 -22.46
N LEU A 224 1.78 3.56 -21.68
CA LEU A 224 2.43 4.00 -20.44
C LEU A 224 3.85 4.55 -20.67
N ASP A 225 4.39 4.50 -21.89
CA ASP A 225 5.73 5.01 -22.21
C ASP A 225 5.84 6.52 -21.97
N VAL A 226 4.75 7.24 -22.17
CA VAL A 226 4.68 8.69 -21.91
C VAL A 226 5.07 9.06 -20.47
N LEU A 227 4.83 8.18 -19.50
CA LEU A 227 5.18 8.40 -18.09
C LEU A 227 6.68 8.32 -17.81
N TYR A 228 7.47 7.81 -18.76
CA TYR A 228 8.90 7.52 -18.61
C TYR A 228 9.75 8.15 -19.68
N ALA A 229 9.14 8.89 -20.62
CA ALA A 229 9.86 9.63 -21.64
C ALA A 229 10.81 10.65 -20.99
N PRO A 230 12.05 10.79 -21.45
CA PRO A 230 12.92 11.89 -21.03
C PRO A 230 12.33 13.22 -21.51
N ASP A 231 12.49 14.27 -20.70
CA ASP A 231 12.14 15.65 -21.03
C ASP A 231 12.96 16.16 -22.21
#